data_c151cc46c4048ee5cdce068b6d56aead
#
_entry.id   c151cc46c4048ee5cdce068b6d56aead
#
_cell.length_a   1.000
_cell.length_b   1.000
_cell.length_c   1.000
_cell.angle_alpha   90.00
_cell.angle_beta   90.00
_cell.angle_gamma   90.00
#
_symmetry.space_group_name_H-M   'P 1'
#
loop_
_entity.id
_entity.type
_entity.pdbx_description
1 polymer ?
#
loop_
_entity_poly.entity_id
_entity_poly.type
_entity_poly.pdbx_seq_one_letter_code
_entity_poly.pdbx_strand_id
1 'polypeptide(L)'
;RTKISKFYPFSEIFFLLFGVLLIANYGISLTTIIYTIIILCFYVLFFLDYKYFYLPVSINILLIIIGIVFNAKYGLFIDEASLILNIKPILFSLYGLFFGYSSLWLVNFIYKISKKKNGIGGGDFILFGAIGSIFGPFSLPIILLIGSFLGCLYFIFSRKNIDNELPLGSFLVFSSFIYFLYNFMNFSIVN
;
A
#
# COMPACT_ATOMS: atom_id res chain seq x y z
N ARG A 1 17.20 26.26 -18.35
CA ARG A 1 16.71 24.94 -18.78
C ARG A 1 16.78 24.01 -17.59
N THR A 2 15.65 23.72 -16.96
CA THR A 2 15.55 22.71 -15.89
C THR A 2 15.86 21.34 -16.48
N LYS A 3 16.89 20.66 -15.97
CA LYS A 3 17.21 19.28 -16.38
C LYS A 3 16.02 18.39 -16.02
N ILE A 4 15.39 17.80 -17.02
CA ILE A 4 14.33 16.80 -16.83
C ILE A 4 14.94 15.63 -16.06
N SER A 5 14.28 15.22 -14.95
CA SER A 5 14.72 14.08 -14.15
C SER A 5 14.79 12.82 -15.00
N LYS A 6 15.84 12.00 -14.83
CA LYS A 6 15.99 10.72 -15.53
C LYS A 6 14.84 9.72 -15.23
N PHE A 7 14.09 9.96 -14.15
CA PHE A 7 12.92 9.17 -13.78
C PHE A 7 11.64 9.51 -14.55
N TYR A 8 11.61 10.66 -15.24
CA TYR A 8 10.42 11.12 -15.96
C TYR A 8 9.95 10.12 -17.04
N PRO A 9 10.79 9.62 -17.96
CA PRO A 9 10.35 8.68 -18.98
C PRO A 9 9.93 7.32 -18.40
N PHE A 10 10.55 6.89 -17.28
CA PHE A 10 10.21 5.64 -16.63
C PHE A 10 8.79 5.67 -16.03
N SER A 11 8.39 6.76 -15.40
CA SER A 11 7.05 6.90 -14.85
C SER A 11 5.96 6.90 -15.93
N GLU A 12 6.20 7.55 -17.06
CA GLU A 12 5.26 7.57 -18.19
C GLU A 12 5.06 6.17 -18.78
N ILE A 13 6.15 5.46 -19.04
CA ILE A 13 6.11 4.08 -19.55
C ILE A 13 5.38 3.17 -18.57
N PHE A 14 5.65 3.30 -17.26
CA PHE A 14 4.98 2.51 -16.23
C PHE A 14 3.47 2.71 -16.25
N PHE A 15 2.99 3.96 -16.20
CA PHE A 15 1.56 4.26 -16.21
C PHE A 15 0.88 3.87 -17.52
N LEU A 16 1.57 4.00 -18.66
CA LEU A 16 1.05 3.59 -19.95
C LEU A 16 0.87 2.06 -20.00
N LEU A 17 1.91 1.29 -19.67
CA LEU A 17 1.85 -0.17 -19.67
C LEU A 17 0.78 -0.69 -18.70
N PHE A 18 0.74 -0.09 -17.50
CA PHE A 18 -0.22 -0.49 -16.49
C PHE A 18 -1.66 -0.12 -16.88
N GLY A 19 -1.86 1.06 -17.46
CA GLY A 19 -3.16 1.49 -17.97
C GLY A 19 -3.67 0.58 -19.10
N VAL A 20 -2.81 0.21 -20.05
CA VAL A 20 -3.15 -0.75 -21.10
C VAL A 20 -3.54 -2.11 -20.51
N LEU A 21 -2.80 -2.59 -19.53
CA LEU A 21 -3.06 -3.86 -18.84
C LEU A 21 -4.41 -3.85 -18.11
N LEU A 22 -4.75 -2.75 -17.41
CA LEU A 22 -6.05 -2.59 -16.77
C LEU A 22 -7.20 -2.54 -17.77
N ILE A 23 -7.06 -1.78 -18.87
CA ILE A 23 -8.09 -1.67 -19.90
C ILE A 23 -8.29 -3.00 -20.63
N ALA A 24 -7.22 -3.73 -20.88
CA ALA A 24 -7.30 -5.04 -21.52
C ALA A 24 -8.10 -6.08 -20.70
N ASN A 25 -7.99 -6.02 -19.34
CA ASN A 25 -8.68 -6.97 -18.46
C ASN A 25 -10.09 -6.52 -18.02
N TYR A 26 -10.30 -5.24 -17.79
CA TYR A 26 -11.57 -4.71 -17.23
C TYR A 26 -12.33 -3.79 -18.18
N GLY A 27 -11.78 -3.52 -19.37
CA GLY A 27 -12.35 -2.54 -20.30
C GLY A 27 -12.31 -1.12 -19.70
N ILE A 28 -13.07 -0.21 -20.33
CA ILE A 28 -13.29 1.15 -19.79
C ILE A 28 -14.44 1.07 -18.78
N SER A 29 -14.11 0.78 -17.53
CA SER A 29 -15.08 0.58 -16.46
C SER A 29 -14.74 1.42 -15.21
N LEU A 30 -15.68 1.50 -14.28
CA LEU A 30 -15.46 2.17 -13.00
C LEU A 30 -14.32 1.52 -12.22
N THR A 31 -14.18 0.18 -12.30
CA THR A 31 -13.11 -0.57 -11.65
C THR A 31 -11.73 -0.17 -12.17
N THR A 32 -11.59 0.02 -13.47
CA THR A 32 -10.35 0.50 -14.10
C THR A 32 -9.95 1.88 -13.57
N ILE A 33 -10.92 2.78 -13.43
CA ILE A 33 -10.70 4.14 -12.90
C ILE A 33 -10.21 4.05 -11.44
N ILE A 34 -10.87 3.22 -10.62
CA ILE A 34 -10.52 3.06 -9.20
C ILE A 34 -9.11 2.50 -9.03
N TYR A 35 -8.78 1.43 -9.77
CA TYR A 35 -7.44 0.84 -9.71
C TYR A 35 -6.37 1.83 -10.16
N THR A 36 -6.64 2.63 -11.19
CA THR A 36 -5.72 3.68 -11.64
C THR A 36 -5.50 4.73 -10.54
N ILE A 37 -6.55 5.17 -9.84
CA ILE A 37 -6.43 6.13 -8.74
C ILE A 37 -5.61 5.54 -7.59
N ILE A 38 -5.87 4.28 -7.18
CA ILE A 38 -5.12 3.62 -6.09
C ILE A 38 -3.63 3.55 -6.44
N ILE A 39 -3.28 3.16 -7.66
CA ILE A 39 -1.89 3.04 -8.09
C ILE A 39 -1.22 4.39 -8.20
N LEU A 40 -1.93 5.41 -8.66
CA LEU A 40 -1.42 6.77 -8.66
C LEU A 40 -1.15 7.27 -7.23
N CYS A 41 -2.04 7.01 -6.29
CA CYS A 41 -1.82 7.32 -4.87
C CYS A 41 -0.61 6.57 -4.32
N PHE A 42 -0.47 5.27 -4.59
CA PHE A 42 0.69 4.48 -4.18
C PHE A 42 1.99 5.01 -4.78
N TYR A 43 1.99 5.37 -6.05
CA TYR A 43 3.15 5.96 -6.70
C TYR A 43 3.59 7.25 -6.01
N VAL A 44 2.64 8.17 -5.75
CA VAL A 44 2.93 9.44 -5.07
C VAL A 44 3.45 9.21 -3.66
N LEU A 45 2.80 8.34 -2.87
CA LEU A 45 3.21 8.01 -1.50
C LEU A 45 4.60 7.38 -1.46
N PHE A 46 4.90 6.46 -2.39
CA PHE A 46 6.23 5.86 -2.51
C PHE A 46 7.32 6.90 -2.70
N PHE A 47 7.16 7.83 -3.65
CA PHE A 47 8.18 8.84 -3.92
C PHE A 47 8.30 9.88 -2.82
N LEU A 48 7.20 10.28 -2.20
CA LEU A 48 7.22 11.26 -1.11
C LEU A 48 7.91 10.69 0.13
N ASP A 49 7.61 9.45 0.49
CA ASP A 49 8.25 8.79 1.61
C ASP A 49 9.73 8.51 1.33
N TYR A 50 10.04 7.94 0.15
CA TYR A 50 11.42 7.61 -0.24
C TYR A 50 12.36 8.83 -0.26
N LYS A 51 11.85 10.00 -0.69
CA LYS A 51 12.67 11.20 -0.86
C LYS A 51 12.61 12.16 0.32
N TYR A 52 11.46 12.27 0.98
CA TYR A 52 11.20 13.29 1.98
C TYR A 52 10.80 12.72 3.33
N PHE A 53 10.69 11.39 3.49
CA PHE A 53 10.18 10.74 4.71
C PHE A 53 8.84 11.33 5.16
N TYR A 54 7.99 11.66 4.19
CA TYR A 54 6.73 12.34 4.42
C TYR A 54 5.57 11.62 3.77
N LEU A 55 4.58 11.25 4.59
CA LEU A 55 3.35 10.59 4.15
C LEU A 55 2.16 11.53 4.36
N PRO A 56 1.60 12.13 3.28
CA PRO A 56 0.45 13.02 3.38
C PRO A 56 -0.78 12.28 3.92
N VAL A 57 -1.32 12.75 5.05
CA VAL A 57 -2.51 12.18 5.67
C VAL A 57 -3.72 12.25 4.74
N SER A 58 -3.83 13.29 3.92
CA SER A 58 -4.92 13.47 2.96
C SER A 58 -5.00 12.35 1.93
N ILE A 59 -3.87 11.89 1.39
CA ILE A 59 -3.83 10.78 0.43
C ILE A 59 -4.18 9.45 1.13
N ASN A 60 -3.70 9.24 2.35
CA ASN A 60 -4.05 8.06 3.13
C ASN A 60 -5.55 8.01 3.47
N ILE A 61 -6.16 9.14 3.83
CA ILE A 61 -7.61 9.23 4.06
C ILE A 61 -8.38 8.93 2.78
N LEU A 62 -7.94 9.46 1.63
CA LEU A 62 -8.55 9.16 0.34
C LEU A 62 -8.53 7.64 0.06
N LEU A 63 -7.40 6.96 0.29
CA LEU A 63 -7.28 5.51 0.14
C LEU A 63 -8.20 4.75 1.10
N ILE A 64 -8.34 5.20 2.34
CA ILE A 64 -9.28 4.62 3.32
C ILE A 64 -10.72 4.71 2.81
N ILE A 65 -11.14 5.88 2.33
CA ILE A 65 -12.49 6.10 1.79
C ILE A 65 -12.73 5.19 0.57
N ILE A 66 -11.76 5.14 -0.36
CA ILE A 66 -11.83 4.26 -1.53
C ILE A 66 -11.99 2.80 -1.07
N GLY A 67 -11.13 2.32 -0.17
CA GLY A 67 -11.18 0.95 0.34
C GLY A 67 -12.56 0.60 0.93
N ILE A 68 -13.08 1.44 1.84
CA ILE A 68 -14.37 1.19 2.49
C ILE A 68 -15.53 1.25 1.49
N VAL A 69 -15.62 2.32 0.69
CA VAL A 69 -16.76 2.56 -0.21
C VAL A 69 -16.84 1.49 -1.30
N PHE A 70 -15.71 1.20 -1.94
CA PHE A 70 -15.72 0.29 -3.09
C PHE A 70 -15.76 -1.18 -2.69
N ASN A 71 -15.18 -1.57 -1.56
CA ASN A 71 -15.39 -2.92 -1.04
C ASN A 71 -16.84 -3.10 -0.57
N ALA A 72 -17.41 -2.12 0.14
CA ALA A 72 -18.80 -2.21 0.58
C ALA A 72 -19.79 -2.36 -0.57
N LYS A 73 -19.56 -1.69 -1.71
CA LYS A 73 -20.49 -1.66 -2.84
C LYS A 73 -20.22 -2.75 -3.87
N TYR A 74 -18.95 -3.05 -4.15
CA TYR A 74 -18.56 -3.92 -5.27
C TYR A 74 -17.74 -5.14 -4.84
N GLY A 75 -17.24 -5.19 -3.60
CA GLY A 75 -16.39 -6.29 -3.12
C GLY A 75 -15.08 -6.47 -3.90
N LEU A 76 -14.49 -5.37 -4.40
CA LEU A 76 -13.40 -5.41 -5.39
C LEU A 76 -12.12 -6.12 -4.93
N PHE A 77 -11.86 -6.12 -3.63
CA PHE A 77 -10.60 -6.63 -3.06
C PHE A 77 -10.83 -7.72 -2.00
N ILE A 78 -12.05 -8.27 -1.93
CA ILE A 78 -12.36 -9.30 -0.93
C ILE A 78 -11.61 -10.57 -1.28
N ASP A 79 -10.83 -11.06 -0.31
CA ASP A 79 -10.07 -12.29 -0.44
C ASP A 79 -10.92 -13.56 -0.15
N GLU A 80 -10.42 -14.72 -0.60
CA GLU A 80 -11.09 -16.01 -0.41
C GLU A 80 -11.30 -16.34 1.09
N ALA A 81 -10.33 -15.99 1.95
CA ALA A 81 -10.41 -16.24 3.37
C ALA A 81 -11.60 -15.50 4.01
N SER A 82 -11.85 -14.26 3.59
CA SER A 82 -12.99 -13.46 4.04
C SER A 82 -14.32 -14.01 3.53
N LEU A 83 -14.35 -14.56 2.31
CA LEU A 83 -15.52 -15.22 1.76
C LEU A 83 -15.86 -16.50 2.54
N ILE A 84 -14.87 -17.34 2.86
CA ILE A 84 -15.04 -18.56 3.65
C ILE A 84 -15.58 -18.22 5.05
N LEU A 85 -15.07 -17.15 5.67
CA LEU A 85 -15.50 -16.69 6.98
C LEU A 85 -16.81 -15.90 6.96
N ASN A 86 -17.41 -15.71 5.78
CA ASN A 86 -18.67 -14.98 5.59
C ASN A 86 -18.64 -13.55 6.15
N ILE A 87 -17.50 -12.87 6.02
CA ILE A 87 -17.30 -11.50 6.50
C ILE A 87 -18.00 -10.53 5.54
N LYS A 88 -18.85 -9.65 6.05
CA LYS A 88 -19.48 -8.61 5.24
C LYS A 88 -18.41 -7.68 4.64
N PRO A 89 -18.56 -7.26 3.36
CA PRO A 89 -17.55 -6.42 2.68
C PRO A 89 -17.14 -5.15 3.43
N ILE A 90 -18.09 -4.49 4.07
CA ILE A 90 -17.80 -3.31 4.88
C ILE A 90 -16.96 -3.64 6.13
N LEU A 91 -17.25 -4.76 6.79
CA LEU A 91 -16.50 -5.22 7.97
C LEU A 91 -15.08 -5.65 7.59
N PHE A 92 -14.92 -6.24 6.41
CA PHE A 92 -13.60 -6.56 5.85
C PHE A 92 -12.69 -5.34 5.81
N SER A 93 -13.15 -4.22 5.24
CA SER A 93 -12.39 -2.97 5.18
C SER A 93 -12.17 -2.34 6.55
N LEU A 94 -13.18 -2.36 7.42
CA LEU A 94 -13.06 -1.81 8.78
C LEU A 94 -12.09 -2.62 9.65
N TYR A 95 -12.14 -3.95 9.58
CA TYR A 95 -11.17 -4.80 10.28
C TYR A 95 -9.76 -4.60 9.71
N GLY A 96 -9.62 -4.51 8.38
CA GLY A 96 -8.33 -4.22 7.77
C GLY A 96 -7.74 -2.89 8.24
N LEU A 97 -8.54 -1.83 8.25
CA LEU A 97 -8.14 -0.52 8.77
C LEU A 97 -7.72 -0.58 10.24
N PHE A 98 -8.55 -1.21 11.07
CA PHE A 98 -8.28 -1.31 12.50
C PHE A 98 -7.01 -2.11 12.80
N PHE A 99 -6.89 -3.32 12.22
CA PHE A 99 -5.72 -4.17 12.43
C PHE A 99 -4.45 -3.58 11.81
N GLY A 100 -4.56 -2.92 10.65
CA GLY A 100 -3.44 -2.24 10.03
C GLY A 100 -2.88 -1.13 10.91
N TYR A 101 -3.73 -0.22 11.35
CA TYR A 101 -3.32 0.88 12.21
C TYR A 101 -2.78 0.37 13.57
N SER A 102 -3.54 -0.51 14.23
CA SER A 102 -3.22 -0.96 15.59
C SER A 102 -1.96 -1.81 15.65
N SER A 103 -1.65 -2.61 14.64
CA SER A 103 -0.46 -3.47 14.63
C SER A 103 0.84 -2.66 14.66
N LEU A 104 1.00 -1.69 13.78
CA LEU A 104 2.19 -0.83 13.77
C LEU A 104 2.23 0.11 14.98
N TRP A 105 1.08 0.61 15.41
CA TRP A 105 0.99 1.39 16.62
C TRP A 105 1.46 0.59 17.86
N LEU A 106 1.03 -0.68 17.96
CA LEU A 106 1.43 -1.57 19.05
C LEU A 106 2.93 -1.84 19.04
N VAL A 107 3.50 -2.14 17.87
CA VAL A 107 4.96 -2.34 17.70
C VAL A 107 5.72 -1.08 18.15
N ASN A 108 5.28 0.09 17.70
CA ASN A 108 5.91 1.36 18.12
C ASN A 108 5.73 1.62 19.61
N PHE A 109 4.59 1.28 20.21
CA PHE A 109 4.33 1.44 21.63
C PHE A 109 5.31 0.58 22.47
N ILE A 110 5.48 -0.69 22.10
CA ILE A 110 6.44 -1.60 22.77
C ILE A 110 7.88 -1.06 22.62
N TYR A 111 8.24 -0.60 21.43
CA TYR A 111 9.54 -0.02 21.16
C TYR A 111 9.78 1.24 22.00
N LYS A 112 8.79 2.11 22.12
CA LYS A 112 8.85 3.34 22.92
C LYS A 112 9.05 3.07 24.40
N ILE A 113 8.40 2.04 24.94
CA ILE A 113 8.62 1.62 26.34
C ILE A 113 10.07 1.19 26.55
N SER A 114 10.62 0.40 25.62
CA SER A 114 11.97 -0.17 25.74
C SER A 114 13.08 0.86 25.49
N LYS A 115 12.92 1.74 24.50
CA LYS A 115 13.98 2.64 24.02
C LYS A 115 13.74 4.12 24.33
N LYS A 116 12.58 4.48 24.90
CA LYS A 116 12.13 5.86 25.19
C LYS A 116 12.13 6.80 23.96
N LYS A 117 12.07 6.22 22.75
CA LYS A 117 12.02 6.92 21.47
C LYS A 117 10.95 6.28 20.58
N ASN A 118 10.37 7.06 19.70
CA ASN A 118 9.49 6.50 18.66
C ASN A 118 10.37 5.80 17.62
N GLY A 119 9.99 4.59 17.21
CA GLY A 119 10.69 3.82 16.19
C GLY A 119 10.05 3.89 14.81
N ILE A 120 8.75 4.22 14.76
CA ILE A 120 7.95 4.26 13.54
C ILE A 120 7.22 5.60 13.48
N GLY A 121 7.13 6.19 12.29
CA GLY A 121 6.44 7.45 12.04
C GLY A 121 4.91 7.32 12.18
N GLY A 122 4.24 8.37 12.64
CA GLY A 122 2.77 8.37 12.75
C GLY A 122 2.05 8.21 11.40
N GLY A 123 2.69 8.65 10.31
CA GLY A 123 2.19 8.48 8.95
C GLY A 123 2.11 7.02 8.50
N ASP A 124 3.08 6.18 8.93
CA ASP A 124 3.12 4.77 8.59
C ASP A 124 1.93 3.99 9.18
N PHE A 125 1.44 4.38 10.36
CA PHE A 125 0.26 3.74 10.96
C PHE A 125 -0.99 3.98 10.12
N ILE A 126 -1.17 5.25 9.69
CA ILE A 126 -2.32 5.65 8.88
C ILE A 126 -2.23 5.00 7.50
N LEU A 127 -1.04 4.98 6.91
CA LEU A 127 -0.78 4.29 5.64
C LEU A 127 -1.12 2.81 5.72
N PHE A 128 -0.63 2.12 6.75
CA PHE A 128 -0.87 0.68 6.89
C PHE A 128 -2.33 0.36 7.19
N GLY A 129 -3.02 1.25 7.91
CA GLY A 129 -4.47 1.21 8.05
C GLY A 129 -5.19 1.42 6.70
N ALA A 130 -4.72 2.36 5.86
CA ALA A 130 -5.27 2.59 4.53
C ALA A 130 -5.08 1.36 3.62
N ILE A 131 -3.90 0.75 3.63
CA ILE A 131 -3.62 -0.51 2.92
C ILE A 131 -4.58 -1.61 3.40
N GLY A 132 -4.76 -1.74 4.71
CA GLY A 132 -5.68 -2.71 5.30
C GLY A 132 -7.14 -2.46 4.91
N SER A 133 -7.59 -1.21 4.80
CA SER A 133 -8.95 -0.90 4.35
C SER A 133 -9.22 -1.33 2.91
N ILE A 134 -8.19 -1.38 2.06
CA ILE A 134 -8.30 -1.82 0.67
C ILE A 134 -8.24 -3.36 0.59
N PHE A 135 -7.17 -3.97 1.11
CA PHE A 135 -6.86 -5.38 0.92
C PHE A 135 -7.32 -6.30 2.06
N GLY A 136 -7.89 -5.72 3.12
CA GLY A 136 -8.41 -6.47 4.27
C GLY A 136 -7.36 -6.92 5.28
N PRO A 137 -7.82 -7.57 6.36
CA PRO A 137 -6.94 -7.92 7.48
C PRO A 137 -5.95 -9.05 7.16
N PHE A 138 -6.31 -10.00 6.28
CA PHE A 138 -5.48 -11.18 5.98
C PHE A 138 -4.31 -10.88 5.04
N SER A 139 -4.38 -9.80 4.28
CA SER A 139 -3.28 -9.32 3.43
C SER A 139 -2.15 -8.66 4.24
N LEU A 140 -2.48 -8.06 5.39
CA LEU A 140 -1.55 -7.24 6.17
C LEU A 140 -0.27 -7.98 6.59
N PRO A 141 -0.32 -9.23 7.11
CA PRO A 141 0.90 -9.96 7.47
C PRO A 141 1.82 -10.19 6.28
N ILE A 142 1.26 -10.49 5.10
CA ILE A 142 2.02 -10.76 3.87
C ILE A 142 2.70 -9.46 3.40
N ILE A 143 1.93 -8.36 3.35
CA ILE A 143 2.44 -7.05 2.94
C ILE A 143 3.54 -6.58 3.89
N LEU A 144 3.33 -6.73 5.21
CA LEU A 144 4.32 -6.35 6.21
C LEU A 144 5.60 -7.18 6.10
N LEU A 145 5.47 -8.50 5.86
CA LEU A 145 6.60 -9.39 5.70
C LEU A 145 7.44 -8.99 4.48
N ILE A 146 6.81 -8.81 3.32
CA ILE A 146 7.50 -8.41 2.08
C ILE A 146 8.13 -7.01 2.27
N GLY A 147 7.39 -6.06 2.83
CA GLY A 147 7.89 -4.69 3.07
C GLY A 147 9.08 -4.65 4.03
N SER A 148 9.01 -5.40 5.12
CA SER A 148 10.11 -5.50 6.09
C SER A 148 11.34 -6.18 5.49
N PHE A 149 11.14 -7.24 4.70
CA PHE A 149 12.24 -7.92 4.01
C PHE A 149 12.96 -6.98 3.02
N LEU A 150 12.20 -6.24 2.22
CA LEU A 150 12.76 -5.24 1.29
C LEU A 150 13.49 -4.11 2.03
N GLY A 151 12.93 -3.64 3.15
CA GLY A 151 13.56 -2.66 4.01
C GLY A 151 14.89 -3.16 4.59
N CYS A 152 14.95 -4.41 5.05
CA CYS A 152 16.18 -5.04 5.53
C CYS A 152 17.23 -5.18 4.41
N LEU A 153 16.83 -5.60 3.22
CA LEU A 153 17.74 -5.68 2.07
C LEU A 153 18.29 -4.30 1.73
N TYR A 154 17.42 -3.29 1.64
CA TYR A 154 17.85 -1.93 1.37
C TYR A 154 18.85 -1.43 2.41
N PHE A 155 18.62 -1.69 3.70
CA PHE A 155 19.54 -1.32 4.77
C PHE A 155 20.90 -1.98 4.63
N ILE A 156 20.96 -3.27 4.28
CA ILE A 156 22.22 -4.00 4.10
C ILE A 156 23.03 -3.42 2.93
N PHE A 157 22.37 -3.13 1.80
CA PHE A 157 23.04 -2.61 0.62
C PHE A 157 23.40 -1.12 0.70
N SER A 158 22.63 -0.32 1.44
CA SER A 158 22.82 1.13 1.55
C SER A 158 23.61 1.59 2.78
N ARG A 159 24.23 0.67 3.50
CA ARG A 159 24.89 0.86 4.80
C ARG A 159 25.87 2.03 4.93
N LYS A 160 26.31 2.63 3.83
CA LYS A 160 27.27 3.75 3.80
C LYS A 160 26.64 5.15 3.85
N ASN A 161 25.33 5.30 3.61
CA ASN A 161 24.70 6.60 3.35
C ASN A 161 23.40 6.85 4.12
N ILE A 162 23.06 6.03 5.12
CA ILE A 162 21.79 6.17 5.81
C ILE A 162 22.03 6.81 7.18
N ASP A 163 21.52 8.01 7.37
CA ASP A 163 21.36 8.67 8.67
C ASP A 163 20.25 7.98 9.46
N ASN A 164 20.48 6.70 9.84
CA ASN A 164 19.66 5.90 10.77
C ASN A 164 18.13 5.82 10.53
N GLU A 165 17.60 6.40 9.46
CA GLU A 165 16.18 6.37 9.14
C GLU A 165 15.91 5.56 7.89
N LEU A 166 14.87 4.69 7.95
CA LEU A 166 14.43 3.87 6.82
C LEU A 166 13.06 4.36 6.35
N PRO A 167 12.85 4.55 5.03
CA PRO A 167 11.55 4.91 4.49
C PRO A 167 10.61 3.70 4.52
N LEU A 168 10.09 3.36 5.70
CA LEU A 168 9.24 2.18 5.89
C LEU A 168 7.97 2.27 5.04
N GLY A 169 7.37 3.45 4.94
CA GLY A 169 6.19 3.69 4.12
C GLY A 169 6.39 3.32 2.66
N SER A 170 7.55 3.65 2.09
CA SER A 170 7.89 3.29 0.70
C SER A 170 7.90 1.77 0.48
N PHE A 171 8.47 1.01 1.41
CA PHE A 171 8.49 -0.46 1.32
C PHE A 171 7.12 -1.07 1.53
N LEU A 172 6.30 -0.50 2.43
CA LEU A 172 4.91 -0.92 2.60
C LEU A 172 4.06 -0.66 1.34
N VAL A 173 4.22 0.49 0.72
CA VAL A 173 3.53 0.82 -0.54
C VAL A 173 3.98 -0.11 -1.67
N PHE A 174 5.28 -0.35 -1.80
CA PHE A 174 5.81 -1.23 -2.84
C PHE A 174 5.34 -2.69 -2.66
N SER A 175 5.35 -3.20 -1.43
CA SER A 175 4.82 -4.53 -1.13
C SER A 175 3.31 -4.64 -1.37
N SER A 176 2.56 -3.58 -1.08
CA SER A 176 1.13 -3.50 -1.40
C SER A 176 0.87 -3.53 -2.90
N PHE A 177 1.73 -2.89 -3.69
CA PHE A 177 1.65 -2.96 -5.15
C PHE A 177 1.94 -4.37 -5.67
N ILE A 178 2.95 -5.07 -5.12
CA ILE A 178 3.21 -6.48 -5.46
C ILE A 178 2.00 -7.36 -5.12
N TYR A 179 1.41 -7.16 -3.93
CA TYR A 179 0.22 -7.89 -3.51
C TYR A 179 -0.99 -7.62 -4.43
N PHE A 180 -1.16 -6.36 -4.84
CA PHE A 180 -2.17 -5.98 -5.82
C PHE A 180 -1.98 -6.72 -7.15
N LEU A 181 -0.75 -6.76 -7.69
CA LEU A 181 -0.45 -7.48 -8.94
C LEU A 181 -0.73 -8.98 -8.82
N TYR A 182 -0.37 -9.58 -7.68
CA TYR A 182 -0.65 -10.99 -7.42
C TYR A 182 -2.15 -11.29 -7.49
N ASN A 183 -2.97 -10.52 -6.80
CA ASN A 183 -4.42 -10.69 -6.83
C ASN A 183 -5.01 -10.39 -8.22
N PHE A 184 -4.49 -9.38 -8.90
CA PHE A 184 -4.90 -9.03 -10.24
C PHE A 184 -4.67 -10.18 -11.24
N MET A 185 -3.52 -10.83 -11.19
CA MET A 185 -3.19 -11.97 -12.04
C MET A 185 -4.07 -13.18 -11.74
N ASN A 186 -4.33 -13.48 -10.48
CA ASN A 186 -5.18 -14.61 -10.09
C ASN A 186 -6.63 -14.40 -10.55
N PHE A 187 -7.16 -13.20 -10.44
CA PHE A 187 -8.52 -12.89 -10.89
C PHE A 187 -8.67 -13.00 -12.42
N SER A 188 -7.64 -12.66 -13.19
CA SER A 188 -7.64 -12.76 -14.65
C SER A 188 -7.50 -14.22 -15.18
N ILE A 189 -7.05 -15.16 -14.34
CA ILE A 189 -6.92 -16.57 -14.71
C ILE A 189 -8.23 -17.35 -14.47
N VAL A 190 -9.07 -16.87 -13.53
CA VAL A 190 -10.30 -17.57 -13.12
C VAL A 190 -11.52 -17.13 -13.96
N ASN A 191 -11.45 -16.03 -14.69
CA ASN A 191 -12.47 -15.54 -15.64
C ASN A 191 -12.03 -15.77 -17.09
#